data_982c8f36c0d36ad15543c6d9a44c70d6
#
_entry.id   982c8f36c0d36ad15543c6d9a44c70d6
#
_cell.length_a   1.000
_cell.length_b   1.000
_cell.length_c   1.000
_cell.angle_alpha   90.00
_cell.angle_beta   90.00
_cell.angle_gamma   90.00
#
_symmetry.space_group_name_H-M   'P 1'
#
loop_
_entity.id
_entity.type
_entity.pdbx_description
1 polymer ?
#
loop_
_entity_poly.entity_id
_entity_poly.type
_entity_poly.pdbx_seq_one_letter_code
_entity_poly.pdbx_strand_id
1 'polypeptide(L)'
;MPLPKVNTPTYELVLPSNNKKIKYRPFLVREEKILIMALESEDMKQITNSVVEILNACILTKGIRINTLSTFDIEYLFLNVRAKSVGESVEVNVTCPDDNKTSVQVAIDLDSIKVKKNKKHSNIIKLDDVLSLKMKYPSMDQFIENNFEANEESSDIKTTLSMITSCIDMIYNDEESWSGSESTKKELEEFIEQLNSKQFKLIEDFFTTMPKLTHTVKVKNPQTEVESNIVLEGLAAFFS
;
A
#
# COMPACT_ATOMS: atom_id res chain seq x y z
N MET A 1 -23.47 -36.27 14.57
CA MET A 1 -24.03 -35.37 13.59
C MET A 1 -23.00 -34.27 13.34
N PRO A 2 -22.71 -33.86 12.08
CA PRO A 2 -21.84 -32.74 11.83
C PRO A 2 -22.50 -31.45 12.34
N LEU A 3 -21.68 -30.54 12.88
CA LEU A 3 -22.15 -29.23 13.32
C LEU A 3 -22.67 -28.41 12.11
N PRO A 4 -23.64 -27.52 12.33
CA PRO A 4 -24.16 -26.67 11.26
C PRO A 4 -23.09 -25.74 10.71
N LYS A 5 -23.14 -25.48 9.40
CA LYS A 5 -22.30 -24.45 8.77
C LYS A 5 -22.92 -23.08 8.96
N VAL A 6 -22.12 -22.11 9.39
CA VAL A 6 -22.53 -20.72 9.53
C VAL A 6 -22.40 -20.03 8.17
N ASN A 7 -23.47 -19.36 7.72
CA ASN A 7 -23.44 -18.55 6.51
C ASN A 7 -22.67 -17.24 6.78
N THR A 8 -21.71 -16.95 5.92
CA THR A 8 -20.95 -15.70 5.97
C THR A 8 -21.49 -14.72 4.93
N PRO A 9 -21.79 -13.47 5.29
CA PRO A 9 -22.22 -12.46 4.33
C PRO A 9 -21.11 -12.17 3.32
N THR A 10 -21.50 -11.63 2.15
CA THR A 10 -20.55 -11.24 1.11
C THR A 10 -20.77 -9.79 0.73
N TYR A 11 -19.66 -9.09 0.46
CA TYR A 11 -19.64 -7.67 0.13
C TYR A 11 -18.89 -7.45 -1.19
N GLU A 12 -19.05 -6.28 -1.76
CA GLU A 12 -18.35 -5.85 -2.97
C GLU A 12 -17.66 -4.51 -2.73
N LEU A 13 -16.48 -4.34 -3.30
CA LEU A 13 -15.79 -3.07 -3.38
C LEU A 13 -15.11 -2.90 -4.74
N VAL A 14 -14.66 -1.68 -5.03
CA VAL A 14 -13.96 -1.34 -6.27
C VAL A 14 -12.51 -0.97 -5.93
N LEU A 15 -11.55 -1.63 -6.58
CA LEU A 15 -10.13 -1.32 -6.38
C LEU A 15 -9.81 0.10 -6.87
N PRO A 16 -9.10 0.90 -6.06
CA PRO A 16 -8.72 2.26 -6.43
C PRO A 16 -7.81 2.34 -7.65
N SER A 17 -6.91 1.36 -7.88
CA SER A 17 -5.92 1.40 -8.97
C SER A 17 -6.54 1.25 -10.36
N ASN A 18 -7.48 0.33 -10.53
CA ASN A 18 -7.95 -0.12 -11.84
C ASN A 18 -9.47 -0.22 -11.98
N ASN A 19 -10.22 0.20 -10.96
CA ASN A 19 -11.69 0.14 -10.87
C ASN A 19 -12.29 -1.28 -11.00
N LYS A 20 -11.50 -2.32 -10.73
CA LYS A 20 -11.98 -3.70 -10.75
C LYS A 20 -12.86 -3.98 -9.54
N LYS A 21 -14.03 -4.59 -9.75
CA LYS A 21 -14.91 -5.01 -8.67
C LYS A 21 -14.40 -6.28 -8.01
N ILE A 22 -14.28 -6.26 -6.70
CA ILE A 22 -13.85 -7.36 -5.86
C ILE A 22 -15.00 -7.78 -4.96
N LYS A 23 -15.35 -9.06 -4.99
CA LYS A 23 -16.27 -9.69 -4.06
C LYS A 23 -15.49 -10.34 -2.94
N TYR A 24 -15.87 -10.08 -1.69
CA TYR A 24 -15.16 -10.56 -0.51
C TYR A 24 -16.13 -10.95 0.60
N ARG A 25 -15.63 -11.70 1.58
CA ARG A 25 -16.28 -11.97 2.85
C ARG A 25 -15.48 -11.37 4.01
N PRO A 26 -16.11 -11.13 5.15
CA PRO A 26 -15.39 -10.85 6.38
C PRO A 26 -14.43 -12.00 6.72
N PHE A 27 -13.37 -11.72 7.45
CA PHE A 27 -12.56 -12.76 8.03
C PHE A 27 -13.29 -13.42 9.22
N LEU A 28 -12.95 -14.66 9.50
CA LEU A 28 -13.50 -15.46 10.59
C LEU A 28 -12.47 -15.51 11.73
N VAL A 29 -12.86 -16.08 12.86
CA VAL A 29 -11.98 -16.25 14.04
C VAL A 29 -10.63 -16.91 13.70
N ARG A 30 -10.60 -17.79 12.69
CA ARG A 30 -9.34 -18.44 12.27
C ARG A 30 -8.37 -17.44 11.61
N GLU A 31 -8.86 -16.53 10.78
CA GLU A 31 -8.04 -15.47 10.15
C GLU A 31 -7.68 -14.38 11.18
N GLU A 32 -8.59 -14.07 12.11
CA GLU A 32 -8.33 -13.15 13.21
C GLU A 32 -7.18 -13.61 14.10
N LYS A 33 -7.12 -14.91 14.42
CA LYS A 33 -6.00 -15.49 15.17
C LYS A 33 -4.66 -15.31 14.46
N ILE A 34 -4.62 -15.48 13.14
CA ILE A 34 -3.39 -15.26 12.34
C ILE A 34 -2.94 -13.81 12.50
N LEU A 35 -3.87 -12.86 12.39
CA LEU A 35 -3.56 -11.45 12.54
C LEU A 35 -3.04 -11.09 13.94
N ILE A 36 -3.72 -11.56 14.99
CA ILE A 36 -3.31 -11.31 16.38
C ILE A 36 -1.90 -11.84 16.63
N MET A 37 -1.62 -13.09 16.24
CA MET A 37 -0.29 -13.69 16.39
C MET A 37 0.80 -12.91 15.64
N ALA A 38 0.48 -12.41 14.44
CA ALA A 38 1.41 -11.60 13.68
C ALA A 38 1.67 -10.24 14.34
N LEU A 39 0.63 -9.58 14.88
CA LEU A 39 0.78 -8.31 15.61
C LEU A 39 1.59 -8.49 16.89
N GLU A 40 1.38 -9.58 17.64
CA GLU A 40 2.13 -9.91 18.85
C GLU A 40 3.63 -10.18 18.58
N SER A 41 3.99 -10.57 17.36
CA SER A 41 5.40 -10.79 16.98
C SER A 41 6.18 -9.50 16.78
N GLU A 42 5.52 -8.37 16.59
CA GLU A 42 6.10 -7.07 16.22
C GLU A 42 6.97 -7.12 14.95
N ASP A 43 6.91 -8.22 14.20
CA ASP A 43 7.67 -8.42 12.96
C ASP A 43 6.84 -7.94 11.76
N MET A 44 7.26 -6.84 11.14
CA MET A 44 6.58 -6.25 9.99
C MET A 44 6.47 -7.18 8.80
N LYS A 45 7.43 -8.08 8.58
CA LYS A 45 7.36 -9.10 7.51
C LYS A 45 6.25 -10.11 7.81
N GLN A 46 6.15 -10.59 9.05
CA GLN A 46 5.10 -11.52 9.45
C GLN A 46 3.71 -10.86 9.37
N ILE A 47 3.60 -9.62 9.81
CA ILE A 47 2.34 -8.84 9.72
C ILE A 47 1.92 -8.71 8.25
N THR A 48 2.82 -8.31 7.37
CA THR A 48 2.56 -8.15 5.93
C THR A 48 2.12 -9.47 5.28
N ASN A 49 2.83 -10.56 5.54
CA ASN A 49 2.48 -11.88 5.03
C ASN A 49 1.11 -12.35 5.53
N SER A 50 0.79 -12.09 6.81
CA SER A 50 -0.51 -12.45 7.40
C SER A 50 -1.66 -11.68 6.76
N VAL A 51 -1.47 -10.40 6.44
CA VAL A 51 -2.45 -9.60 5.70
C VAL A 51 -2.72 -10.22 4.33
N VAL A 52 -1.68 -10.60 3.60
CA VAL A 52 -1.81 -11.27 2.30
C VAL A 52 -2.55 -12.61 2.42
N GLU A 53 -2.22 -13.42 3.42
CA GLU A 53 -2.87 -14.70 3.67
C GLU A 53 -4.36 -14.53 3.98
N ILE A 54 -4.71 -13.59 4.86
CA ILE A 54 -6.09 -13.26 5.22
C ILE A 54 -6.87 -12.80 3.99
N LEU A 55 -6.30 -11.91 3.17
CA LEU A 55 -6.96 -11.44 1.96
C LEU A 55 -7.17 -12.56 0.94
N ASN A 56 -6.19 -13.45 0.74
CA ASN A 56 -6.36 -14.63 -0.11
C ASN A 56 -7.50 -15.54 0.35
N ALA A 57 -7.70 -15.67 1.67
CA ALA A 57 -8.80 -16.46 2.23
C ALA A 57 -10.17 -15.75 2.12
N CYS A 58 -10.19 -14.41 2.12
CA CYS A 58 -11.42 -13.61 2.16
C CYS A 58 -11.93 -13.20 0.76
N ILE A 59 -11.04 -13.06 -0.23
CA ILE A 59 -11.43 -12.65 -1.60
C ILE A 59 -12.10 -13.81 -2.34
N LEU A 60 -13.30 -13.55 -2.86
CA LEU A 60 -14.13 -14.53 -3.57
C LEU A 60 -14.04 -14.37 -5.11
N THR A 61 -13.53 -13.23 -5.59
CA THR A 61 -13.35 -12.97 -7.02
C THR A 61 -12.21 -13.82 -7.56
N LYS A 62 -12.51 -14.69 -8.53
CA LYS A 62 -11.50 -15.55 -9.18
C LYS A 62 -10.51 -14.72 -10.01
N GLY A 63 -9.28 -15.20 -10.08
CA GLY A 63 -8.22 -14.60 -10.91
C GLY A 63 -7.61 -13.32 -10.33
N ILE A 64 -7.83 -13.03 -9.05
CA ILE A 64 -7.13 -12.01 -8.30
C ILE A 64 -5.93 -12.65 -7.61
N ARG A 65 -4.75 -12.12 -7.87
CA ARG A 65 -3.51 -12.46 -7.14
C ARG A 65 -3.20 -11.29 -6.20
N ILE A 66 -3.38 -11.48 -4.91
CA ILE A 66 -3.20 -10.41 -3.91
C ILE A 66 -1.80 -9.80 -3.99
N ASN A 67 -0.78 -10.63 -4.08
CA ASN A 67 0.62 -10.18 -4.12
C ASN A 67 0.95 -9.24 -5.31
N THR A 68 0.20 -9.34 -6.42
CA THR A 68 0.41 -8.49 -7.60
C THR A 68 -0.37 -7.19 -7.58
N LEU A 69 -1.22 -6.99 -6.57
CA LEU A 69 -1.94 -5.74 -6.38
C LEU A 69 -1.01 -4.65 -5.84
N SER A 70 -1.36 -3.40 -6.11
CA SER A 70 -0.65 -2.27 -5.52
C SER A 70 -0.81 -2.25 -4.00
N THR A 71 0.19 -1.74 -3.29
CA THR A 71 0.18 -1.67 -1.82
C THR A 71 -1.06 -0.95 -1.30
N PHE A 72 -1.43 0.19 -1.88
CA PHE A 72 -2.62 0.94 -1.45
C PHE A 72 -3.96 0.23 -1.77
N ASP A 73 -4.02 -0.65 -2.78
CA ASP A 73 -5.19 -1.50 -3.01
C ASP A 73 -5.32 -2.57 -1.92
N ILE A 74 -4.20 -3.14 -1.51
CA ILE A 74 -4.16 -4.15 -0.43
C ILE A 74 -4.57 -3.53 0.89
N GLU A 75 -4.03 -2.35 1.21
CA GLU A 75 -4.39 -1.59 2.40
C GLU A 75 -5.90 -1.28 2.42
N TYR A 76 -6.43 -0.80 1.30
CA TYR A 76 -7.85 -0.49 1.16
C TYR A 76 -8.74 -1.74 1.27
N LEU A 77 -8.36 -2.85 0.61
CA LEU A 77 -9.04 -4.14 0.73
C LEU A 77 -9.07 -4.61 2.18
N PHE A 78 -7.92 -4.60 2.84
CA PHE A 78 -7.79 -5.09 4.20
C PHE A 78 -8.64 -4.28 5.19
N LEU A 79 -8.62 -2.95 5.11
CA LEU A 79 -9.47 -2.10 5.95
C LEU A 79 -10.96 -2.42 5.76
N ASN A 80 -11.41 -2.59 4.52
CA ASN A 80 -12.80 -2.94 4.24
C ASN A 80 -13.17 -4.34 4.76
N VAL A 81 -12.29 -5.33 4.59
CA VAL A 81 -12.50 -6.68 5.14
C VAL A 81 -12.57 -6.61 6.67
N ARG A 82 -11.67 -5.86 7.31
CA ARG A 82 -11.63 -5.68 8.77
C ARG A 82 -12.88 -4.97 9.29
N ALA A 83 -13.30 -3.88 8.65
CA ALA A 83 -14.50 -3.13 9.03
C ALA A 83 -15.75 -4.02 9.07
N LYS A 84 -15.88 -4.93 8.12
CA LYS A 84 -17.01 -5.87 8.06
C LYS A 84 -16.83 -7.13 8.93
N SER A 85 -15.68 -7.30 9.56
CA SER A 85 -15.36 -8.46 10.43
C SER A 85 -15.53 -8.13 11.92
N VAL A 86 -14.89 -7.06 12.38
CA VAL A 86 -14.83 -6.68 13.81
C VAL A 86 -15.50 -5.37 14.14
N GLY A 87 -15.99 -4.67 13.14
CA GLY A 87 -16.69 -3.38 13.30
C GLY A 87 -16.06 -2.26 12.48
N GLU A 88 -16.89 -1.26 12.22
CA GLU A 88 -16.55 -0.13 11.35
C GLU A 88 -15.72 0.96 12.07
N SER A 89 -15.49 0.82 13.38
CA SER A 89 -14.69 1.76 14.18
C SER A 89 -13.45 1.09 14.77
N VAL A 90 -12.35 1.81 14.78
CA VAL A 90 -11.10 1.41 15.45
C VAL A 90 -10.62 2.56 16.33
N GLU A 91 -10.09 2.22 17.50
CA GLU A 91 -9.41 3.15 18.37
C GLU A 91 -7.91 3.05 18.14
N VAL A 92 -7.27 4.16 17.84
CA VAL A 92 -5.82 4.25 17.66
C VAL A 92 -5.22 5.25 18.62
N ASN A 93 -4.03 4.96 19.11
CA ASN A 93 -3.27 5.87 19.94
C ASN A 93 -2.37 6.72 19.05
N VAL A 94 -2.53 8.04 19.12
CA VAL A 94 -1.75 8.98 18.33
C VAL A 94 -0.98 9.92 19.26
N THR A 95 0.32 10.10 18.97
CA THR A 95 1.16 11.02 19.73
C THR A 95 0.95 12.45 19.23
N CYS A 96 0.70 13.38 20.15
CA CYS A 96 0.52 14.78 19.82
C CYS A 96 1.83 15.39 19.29
N PRO A 97 1.81 16.06 18.14
CA PRO A 97 3.04 16.55 17.51
C PRO A 97 3.60 17.82 18.17
N ASP A 98 2.84 18.49 19.00
CA ASP A 98 3.25 19.71 19.70
C ASP A 98 4.25 19.45 20.83
N ASP A 99 4.14 18.31 21.53
CA ASP A 99 5.05 17.94 22.60
C ASP A 99 5.81 16.62 22.36
N ASN A 100 5.38 15.84 21.36
CA ASN A 100 5.91 14.51 21.00
C ASN A 100 5.95 13.51 22.19
N LYS A 101 5.09 13.68 23.17
CA LYS A 101 5.03 12.87 24.41
C LYS A 101 3.62 12.41 24.75
N THR A 102 2.66 13.32 24.65
CA THR A 102 1.28 13.03 25.03
C THR A 102 0.61 12.18 23.96
N SER A 103 0.10 11.02 24.36
CA SER A 103 -0.67 10.14 23.49
C SER A 103 -2.17 10.31 23.76
N VAL A 104 -2.97 10.37 22.69
CA VAL A 104 -4.43 10.52 22.75
C VAL A 104 -5.06 9.39 21.96
N GLN A 105 -6.06 8.75 22.54
CA GLN A 105 -6.86 7.75 21.86
C GLN A 105 -7.92 8.41 20.98
N VAL A 106 -7.97 8.04 19.73
CA VAL A 106 -8.92 8.57 18.73
C VAL A 106 -9.68 7.43 18.09
N ALA A 107 -11.01 7.53 18.09
CA ALA A 107 -11.87 6.61 17.36
C ALA A 107 -11.94 7.04 15.89
N ILE A 108 -11.68 6.11 14.98
CA ILE A 108 -11.69 6.31 13.52
C ILE A 108 -12.76 5.43 12.92
N ASP A 109 -13.63 6.03 12.10
CA ASP A 109 -14.56 5.30 11.25
C ASP A 109 -13.83 4.81 9.99
N LEU A 110 -13.65 3.48 9.88
CA LEU A 110 -12.95 2.83 8.79
C LEU A 110 -13.65 3.01 7.43
N ASP A 111 -14.97 3.13 7.41
CA ASP A 111 -15.74 3.38 6.17
C ASP A 111 -15.48 4.80 5.63
N SER A 112 -15.01 5.73 6.46
CA SER A 112 -14.63 7.09 6.06
C SER A 112 -13.26 7.16 5.37
N ILE A 113 -12.42 6.14 5.52
CA ILE A 113 -11.06 6.11 4.99
C ILE A 113 -11.09 5.79 3.49
N LYS A 114 -10.44 6.63 2.70
CA LYS A 114 -10.39 6.48 1.24
C LYS A 114 -8.98 6.69 0.72
N VAL A 115 -8.68 5.98 -0.36
CA VAL A 115 -7.44 6.22 -1.11
C VAL A 115 -7.54 7.59 -1.79
N LYS A 116 -6.66 8.50 -1.38
CA LYS A 116 -6.56 9.84 -1.99
C LYS A 116 -5.77 9.75 -3.27
N LYS A 117 -6.38 10.23 -4.37
CA LYS A 117 -5.72 10.35 -5.68
C LYS A 117 -5.33 11.80 -5.91
N ASN A 118 -4.06 12.03 -6.24
CA ASN A 118 -3.61 13.36 -6.66
C ASN A 118 -4.09 13.60 -8.09
N LYS A 119 -4.75 14.73 -8.34
CA LYS A 119 -5.25 15.09 -9.70
C LYS A 119 -4.14 15.28 -10.73
N LYS A 120 -2.92 15.54 -10.30
CA LYS A 120 -1.75 15.73 -11.17
C LYS A 120 -0.96 14.43 -11.38
N HIS A 121 -1.35 13.34 -10.70
CA HIS A 121 -0.67 12.07 -10.82
C HIS A 121 -0.89 11.47 -12.22
N SER A 122 0.18 11.02 -12.84
CA SER A 122 0.19 10.29 -14.10
C SER A 122 1.17 9.13 -14.01
N ASN A 123 0.79 7.98 -14.53
CA ASN A 123 1.69 6.85 -14.71
C ASN A 123 2.50 6.93 -16.02
N ILE A 124 2.25 7.95 -16.84
CA ILE A 124 3.03 8.25 -18.03
C ILE A 124 3.89 9.47 -17.73
N ILE A 125 5.18 9.32 -17.85
CA ILE A 125 6.21 10.34 -17.62
C ILE A 125 6.89 10.64 -18.94
N LYS A 126 6.79 11.88 -19.42
CA LYS A 126 7.56 12.35 -20.56
C LYS A 126 8.94 12.74 -20.07
N LEU A 127 9.96 11.97 -20.47
CA LEU A 127 11.35 12.26 -20.11
C LEU A 127 11.94 13.40 -20.94
N ASP A 128 11.54 13.45 -22.22
CA ASP A 128 11.83 14.52 -23.18
C ASP A 128 10.81 14.54 -24.32
N ASP A 129 11.13 15.21 -25.44
CA ASP A 129 10.22 15.32 -26.60
C ASP A 129 10.05 14.01 -27.38
N VAL A 130 10.96 13.05 -27.18
CA VAL A 130 10.98 11.78 -27.92
C VAL A 130 10.62 10.60 -27.03
N LEU A 131 11.13 10.56 -25.79
CA LEU A 131 11.10 9.37 -24.93
C LEU A 131 10.11 9.53 -23.77
N SER A 132 9.28 8.53 -23.62
CA SER A 132 8.29 8.44 -22.53
C SER A 132 8.49 7.15 -21.74
N LEU A 133 8.21 7.24 -20.45
CA LEU A 133 8.27 6.14 -19.49
C LEU A 133 6.87 5.89 -18.92
N LYS A 134 6.41 4.65 -18.99
CA LYS A 134 5.19 4.21 -18.31
C LYS A 134 5.54 3.45 -17.05
N MET A 135 5.00 3.91 -15.92
CA MET A 135 5.22 3.31 -14.61
C MET A 135 4.02 2.46 -14.19
N LYS A 136 4.27 1.43 -13.42
CA LYS A 136 3.29 0.66 -12.65
C LYS A 136 3.48 0.91 -11.15
N TYR A 137 2.42 0.77 -10.37
CA TYR A 137 2.52 0.91 -8.92
C TYR A 137 3.30 -0.26 -8.31
N PRO A 138 4.05 -0.01 -7.22
CA PRO A 138 4.70 -1.08 -6.47
C PRO A 138 3.69 -2.14 -6.05
N SER A 139 3.96 -3.40 -6.34
CA SER A 139 3.17 -4.53 -5.87
C SER A 139 3.60 -4.95 -4.46
N MET A 140 2.79 -5.78 -3.81
CA MET A 140 3.15 -6.31 -2.50
C MET A 140 4.39 -7.21 -2.56
N ASP A 141 4.54 -8.01 -3.61
CA ASP A 141 5.76 -8.82 -3.80
C ASP A 141 7.00 -7.93 -3.85
N GLN A 142 6.97 -6.86 -4.65
CA GLN A 142 8.06 -5.88 -4.74
C GLN A 142 8.31 -5.15 -3.42
N PHE A 143 7.24 -4.84 -2.68
CA PHE A 143 7.36 -4.23 -1.36
C PHE A 143 8.07 -5.16 -0.38
N ILE A 144 7.71 -6.45 -0.35
CA ILE A 144 8.32 -7.46 0.51
C ILE A 144 9.80 -7.66 0.13
N GLU A 145 10.09 -7.84 -1.16
CA GLU A 145 11.47 -8.02 -1.65
C GLU A 145 12.36 -6.84 -1.28
N ASN A 146 11.90 -5.61 -1.49
CA ASN A 146 12.72 -4.42 -1.26
C ASN A 146 12.89 -4.05 0.22
N ASN A 147 11.92 -4.40 1.08
CA ASN A 147 11.98 -3.99 2.49
C ASN A 147 12.44 -5.10 3.45
N PHE A 148 12.25 -6.38 3.08
CA PHE A 148 12.50 -7.50 4.00
C PHE A 148 13.48 -8.55 3.48
N GLU A 149 13.74 -8.58 2.16
CA GLU A 149 14.61 -9.58 1.53
C GLU A 149 15.89 -8.95 0.95
N ALA A 150 15.96 -7.62 0.88
CA ALA A 150 17.19 -6.93 0.53
C ALA A 150 18.24 -7.21 1.60
N ASN A 151 19.46 -7.61 1.18
CA ASN A 151 20.56 -7.85 2.09
C ASN A 151 20.88 -6.56 2.87
N GLU A 152 21.13 -6.67 4.17
CA GLU A 152 21.50 -5.55 5.07
C GLU A 152 22.70 -4.72 4.58
N GLU A 153 23.51 -5.27 3.68
CA GLU A 153 24.65 -4.59 3.04
C GLU A 153 24.26 -3.73 1.81
N SER A 154 22.98 -3.75 1.37
CA SER A 154 22.57 -2.91 0.25
C SER A 154 22.46 -1.46 0.69
N SER A 155 23.19 -0.56 0.01
CA SER A 155 23.06 0.88 0.26
C SER A 155 21.62 1.34 -0.06
N ASP A 156 21.12 2.35 0.66
CA ASP A 156 19.78 2.95 0.42
C ASP A 156 19.57 3.31 -1.05
N ILE A 157 20.63 3.69 -1.75
CA ILE A 157 20.61 4.02 -3.18
C ILE A 157 20.28 2.79 -4.03
N LYS A 158 20.90 1.64 -3.77
CA LYS A 158 20.63 0.40 -4.52
C LYS A 158 19.20 -0.09 -4.32
N THR A 159 18.70 -0.01 -3.10
CA THR A 159 17.32 -0.38 -2.78
C THR A 159 16.34 0.54 -3.50
N THR A 160 16.60 1.85 -3.51
CA THR A 160 15.78 2.83 -4.22
C THR A 160 15.79 2.58 -5.73
N LEU A 161 16.95 2.36 -6.36
CA LEU A 161 17.05 2.05 -7.78
C LEU A 161 16.34 0.73 -8.12
N SER A 162 16.49 -0.30 -7.29
CA SER A 162 15.78 -1.57 -7.45
C SER A 162 14.27 -1.41 -7.42
N MET A 163 13.76 -0.57 -6.50
CA MET A 163 12.34 -0.27 -6.42
C MET A 163 11.86 0.48 -7.66
N ILE A 164 12.58 1.50 -8.12
CA ILE A 164 12.24 2.28 -9.31
C ILE A 164 12.19 1.37 -10.54
N THR A 165 13.24 0.59 -10.79
CA THR A 165 13.33 -0.30 -11.95
C THR A 165 12.24 -1.35 -11.97
N SER A 166 11.88 -1.90 -10.80
CA SER A 166 10.78 -2.86 -10.67
C SER A 166 9.40 -2.27 -11.02
N CYS A 167 9.26 -0.94 -10.92
CA CYS A 167 8.04 -0.21 -11.26
C CYS A 167 7.98 0.28 -12.71
N ILE A 168 9.01 0.04 -13.54
CA ILE A 168 8.96 0.34 -14.96
C ILE A 168 8.06 -0.68 -15.66
N ASP A 169 7.00 -0.20 -16.32
CA ASP A 169 6.12 -1.02 -17.16
C ASP A 169 6.62 -1.05 -18.60
N MET A 170 6.93 0.13 -19.13
CA MET A 170 7.35 0.28 -20.53
C MET A 170 8.16 1.56 -20.73
N ILE A 171 9.20 1.51 -21.52
CA ILE A 171 9.89 2.65 -22.10
C ILE A 171 9.49 2.71 -23.56
N TYR A 172 9.16 3.86 -24.11
CA TYR A 172 8.70 3.94 -25.50
C TYR A 172 8.93 5.34 -26.12
N ASN A 173 9.05 5.33 -27.43
CA ASN A 173 9.01 6.51 -28.28
C ASN A 173 7.96 6.33 -29.39
N ASP A 174 7.95 7.17 -30.41
CA ASP A 174 6.98 7.09 -31.51
C ASP A 174 7.19 5.87 -32.43
N GLU A 175 8.39 5.24 -32.42
CA GLU A 175 8.77 4.16 -33.34
C GLU A 175 8.89 2.81 -32.62
N GLU A 176 9.36 2.78 -31.38
CA GLU A 176 9.73 1.57 -30.64
C GLU A 176 9.23 1.59 -29.19
N SER A 177 9.08 0.38 -28.63
CA SER A 177 8.74 0.20 -27.21
C SER A 177 9.51 -0.96 -26.59
N TRP A 178 9.97 -0.76 -25.36
CA TRP A 178 10.71 -1.75 -24.57
C TRP A 178 9.92 -2.07 -23.31
N SER A 179 9.52 -3.33 -23.18
CA SER A 179 8.78 -3.79 -21.99
C SER A 179 9.71 -3.96 -20.79
N GLY A 180 9.34 -3.40 -19.65
CA GLY A 180 10.09 -3.60 -18.41
C GLY A 180 10.13 -5.07 -17.95
N SER A 181 9.15 -5.89 -18.35
CA SER A 181 9.14 -7.33 -18.04
C SER A 181 10.05 -8.18 -18.93
N GLU A 182 10.45 -7.67 -20.10
CA GLU A 182 11.34 -8.34 -21.05
C GLU A 182 12.79 -7.85 -20.92
N SER A 183 13.00 -6.71 -20.24
CA SER A 183 14.32 -6.16 -19.97
C SER A 183 14.89 -6.74 -18.68
N THR A 184 16.19 -6.92 -18.65
CA THR A 184 16.89 -7.35 -17.42
C THR A 184 16.96 -6.20 -16.41
N LYS A 185 17.06 -6.52 -15.13
CA LYS A 185 17.23 -5.52 -14.06
C LYS A 185 18.42 -4.60 -14.35
N LYS A 186 19.54 -5.16 -14.83
CA LYS A 186 20.75 -4.40 -15.15
C LYS A 186 20.52 -3.38 -16.28
N GLU A 187 19.82 -3.77 -17.35
CA GLU A 187 19.50 -2.85 -18.45
C GLU A 187 18.60 -1.70 -17.98
N LEU A 188 17.65 -1.98 -17.09
CA LEU A 188 16.79 -0.94 -16.51
C LEU A 188 17.57 -0.03 -15.55
N GLU A 189 18.50 -0.55 -14.76
CA GLU A 189 19.39 0.24 -13.90
C GLU A 189 20.29 1.15 -14.75
N GLU A 190 20.95 0.60 -15.77
CA GLU A 190 21.78 1.38 -16.72
C GLU A 190 20.96 2.45 -17.44
N PHE A 191 19.69 2.20 -17.75
CA PHE A 191 18.80 3.21 -18.33
C PHE A 191 18.53 4.35 -17.33
N ILE A 192 18.22 4.05 -16.07
CA ILE A 192 17.97 5.07 -15.05
C ILE A 192 19.22 5.91 -14.77
N GLU A 193 20.40 5.29 -14.77
CA GLU A 193 21.68 5.99 -14.55
C GLU A 193 22.05 6.99 -15.68
N GLN A 194 21.47 6.83 -16.87
CA GLN A 194 21.66 7.77 -18.01
C GLN A 194 20.78 9.03 -17.89
N LEU A 195 19.77 9.02 -17.00
CA LEU A 195 18.87 10.15 -16.85
C LEU A 195 19.56 11.34 -16.17
N ASN A 196 19.25 12.54 -16.63
CA ASN A 196 19.66 13.73 -15.90
C ASN A 196 18.78 13.98 -14.67
N SER A 197 19.21 14.86 -13.78
CA SER A 197 18.50 15.13 -12.51
C SER A 197 17.05 15.62 -12.70
N LYS A 198 16.75 16.32 -13.81
CA LYS A 198 15.38 16.77 -14.10
C LYS A 198 14.48 15.59 -14.47
N GLN A 199 14.97 14.69 -15.31
CA GLN A 199 14.25 13.48 -15.72
C GLN A 199 14.05 12.55 -14.52
N PHE A 200 15.08 12.35 -13.70
CA PHE A 200 14.99 11.56 -12.48
C PHE A 200 13.96 12.13 -11.51
N LYS A 201 13.90 13.46 -11.35
CA LYS A 201 12.90 14.12 -10.53
C LYS A 201 11.45 13.82 -10.95
N LEU A 202 11.19 13.65 -12.24
CA LEU A 202 9.85 13.28 -12.72
C LEU A 202 9.45 11.86 -12.26
N ILE A 203 10.43 10.96 -12.13
CA ILE A 203 10.21 9.62 -11.58
C ILE A 203 9.94 9.70 -10.08
N GLU A 204 10.69 10.47 -9.33
CA GLU A 204 10.42 10.72 -7.90
C GLU A 204 9.02 11.30 -7.68
N ASP A 205 8.59 12.24 -8.55
CA ASP A 205 7.26 12.83 -8.48
C ASP A 205 6.14 11.80 -8.70
N PHE A 206 6.37 10.74 -9.49
CA PHE A 206 5.43 9.63 -9.60
C PHE A 206 5.20 8.97 -8.25
N PHE A 207 6.25 8.59 -7.51
CA PHE A 207 6.13 7.94 -6.19
C PHE A 207 5.56 8.88 -5.14
N THR A 208 5.91 10.16 -5.19
CA THR A 208 5.42 11.17 -4.25
C THR A 208 3.92 11.43 -4.43
N THR A 209 3.44 11.40 -5.68
CA THR A 209 2.05 11.72 -6.03
C THR A 209 1.15 10.51 -6.19
N MET A 210 1.68 9.29 -6.14
CA MET A 210 0.88 8.07 -6.29
C MET A 210 -0.26 8.00 -5.25
N PRO A 211 -1.34 7.27 -5.56
CA PRO A 211 -2.44 7.09 -4.62
C PRO A 211 -1.96 6.49 -3.30
N LYS A 212 -2.47 7.02 -2.18
CA LYS A 212 -2.13 6.57 -0.83
C LYS A 212 -3.39 6.45 0.02
N LEU A 213 -3.40 5.44 0.87
CA LEU A 213 -4.41 5.32 1.91
C LEU A 213 -4.06 6.28 3.04
N THR A 214 -4.82 7.35 3.18
CA THR A 214 -4.58 8.37 4.21
C THR A 214 -5.85 8.81 4.88
N HIS A 215 -5.78 9.03 6.19
CA HIS A 215 -6.84 9.63 6.97
C HIS A 215 -6.27 10.75 7.86
N THR A 216 -6.97 11.87 7.96
CA THR A 216 -6.54 12.99 8.80
C THR A 216 -7.43 13.06 10.02
N VAL A 217 -6.84 12.89 11.19
CA VAL A 217 -7.52 13.04 12.48
C VAL A 217 -7.17 14.36 13.12
N LYS A 218 -8.15 14.97 13.77
CA LYS A 218 -7.95 16.15 14.61
C LYS A 218 -7.83 15.69 16.05
N VAL A 219 -6.75 16.09 16.69
CA VAL A 219 -6.49 15.79 18.09
C VAL A 219 -6.29 17.08 18.87
N LYS A 220 -6.75 17.09 20.11
CA LYS A 220 -6.45 18.15 21.08
C LYS A 220 -5.58 17.55 22.17
N ASN A 221 -4.39 18.10 22.36
CA ASN A 221 -3.52 17.68 23.45
C ASN A 221 -4.15 18.08 24.80
N PRO A 222 -4.43 17.12 25.70
CA PRO A 222 -5.06 17.43 26.97
C PRO A 222 -4.15 18.19 27.94
N GLN A 223 -2.83 18.25 27.71
CA GLN A 223 -1.88 18.96 28.57
C GLN A 223 -1.60 20.38 28.12
N THR A 224 -1.45 20.57 26.77
CA THR A 224 -1.10 21.88 26.18
C THR A 224 -2.31 22.62 25.64
N GLU A 225 -3.45 21.95 25.49
CA GLU A 225 -4.68 22.41 24.83
C GLU A 225 -4.53 22.75 23.34
N VAL A 226 -3.38 22.43 22.72
CA VAL A 226 -3.11 22.67 21.31
C VAL A 226 -3.90 21.68 20.44
N GLU A 227 -4.57 22.19 19.42
CA GLU A 227 -5.21 21.37 18.37
C GLU A 227 -4.25 21.11 17.24
N SER A 228 -4.14 19.85 16.83
CA SER A 228 -3.25 19.42 15.73
C SER A 228 -3.99 18.50 14.78
N ASN A 229 -3.57 18.54 13.50
CA ASN A 229 -4.01 17.55 12.50
C ASN A 229 -2.90 16.52 12.32
N ILE A 230 -3.25 15.25 12.52
CA ILE A 230 -2.32 14.13 12.31
C ILE A 230 -2.79 13.36 11.08
N VAL A 231 -1.86 13.12 10.15
CA VAL A 231 -2.13 12.29 8.97
C VAL A 231 -1.68 10.88 9.26
N LEU A 232 -2.62 9.96 9.27
CA LEU A 232 -2.37 8.52 9.33
C LEU A 232 -2.19 8.02 7.90
N GLU A 233 -1.10 7.35 7.63
CA GLU A 233 -0.74 6.83 6.30
C GLU A 233 -0.33 5.37 6.39
N GLY A 234 -0.85 4.57 5.46
CA GLY A 234 -0.57 3.15 5.38
C GLY A 234 -1.29 2.31 6.44
N LEU A 235 -1.25 1.00 6.25
CA LEU A 235 -2.02 0.06 7.06
C LEU A 235 -1.59 0.04 8.54
N ALA A 236 -0.29 0.16 8.80
CA ALA A 236 0.27 0.10 10.15
C ALA A 236 -0.30 1.19 11.09
N ALA A 237 -0.62 2.37 10.55
CA ALA A 237 -1.19 3.47 11.32
C ALA A 237 -2.61 3.18 11.89
N PHE A 238 -3.27 2.10 11.44
CA PHE A 238 -4.60 1.70 11.88
C PHE A 238 -4.59 0.44 12.76
N PHE A 239 -3.41 -0.02 13.19
CA PHE A 239 -3.23 -1.18 14.06
C PHE A 239 -2.64 -0.83 15.44
N SER A 240 -2.15 0.40 15.61
CA SER A 240 -1.49 0.87 16.84
C SER A 240 -2.48 1.28 17.92
#